data_7954433aeb0428f6d9a41d78c242b4ee
#
_entry.id   7954433aeb0428f6d9a41d78c242b4ee
#
_cell.length_a   1.000
_cell.length_b   1.000
_cell.length_c   1.000
_cell.angle_alpha   90.00
_cell.angle_beta   90.00
_cell.angle_gamma   90.00
#
_symmetry.space_group_name_H-M   'P 1'
#
loop_
_entity.id
_entity.type
_entity.pdbx_description
1 polymer ?
#
loop_
_entity_poly.entity_id
_entity_poly.type
_entity_poly.pdbx_seq_one_letter_code
_entity_poly.pdbx_strand_id
1 'polypeptide(L)'
;HGCDRLSHICIIDQSPKLVTDATWRNGIYGDFDAVSSQDLINELDKDFAEAVLRLIAYGLNTRSRETYERNSSGWQESRKNLQQLDPQPQISIWKSLVAADYRDVMALIDVPTLLSFGAQSNFYTAAAARYLLTHIANARLSCYEKADHCPQLIDPPRFTAELVELLATS
;
A
#
# COMPACT_ATOMS: atom_id res chain seq x y z
N HIS A 1 -20.88 9.23 -1.87
CA HIS A 1 -21.11 10.15 -0.74
C HIS A 1 -20.25 11.42 -0.79
N GLY A 2 -19.32 11.62 -1.74
CA GLY A 2 -18.47 12.81 -1.86
C GLY A 2 -17.47 13.00 -0.70
N CYS A 3 -16.73 14.11 -0.73
CA CYS A 3 -15.74 14.49 0.28
C CYS A 3 -16.28 15.46 1.34
N ASP A 4 -17.59 15.73 1.40
CA ASP A 4 -18.21 16.75 2.26
C ASP A 4 -17.85 16.65 3.75
N ARG A 5 -17.37 15.50 4.20
CA ARG A 5 -16.98 15.25 5.58
C ARG A 5 -15.46 15.14 5.78
N LEU A 6 -14.69 15.32 4.71
CA LEU A 6 -13.24 15.26 4.72
C LEU A 6 -12.70 16.67 4.46
N SER A 7 -11.71 17.08 5.22
CA SER A 7 -10.99 18.33 4.96
C SER A 7 -9.70 18.10 4.18
N HIS A 8 -9.04 16.97 4.42
CA HIS A 8 -7.76 16.62 3.82
C HIS A 8 -7.64 15.10 3.69
N ILE A 9 -6.83 14.63 2.73
CA ILE A 9 -6.51 13.21 2.55
C ILE A 9 -5.00 13.03 2.48
N CYS A 10 -4.49 11.99 3.18
CA CYS A 10 -3.13 11.50 2.97
C CYS A 10 -3.20 10.05 2.51
N ILE A 11 -2.68 9.77 1.31
CA ILE A 11 -2.56 8.42 0.75
C ILE A 11 -1.11 7.99 0.86
N ILE A 12 -0.88 6.92 1.63
CA ILE A 12 0.46 6.37 1.87
C ILE A 12 0.63 5.11 1.05
N ASP A 13 1.47 5.20 0.04
CA ASP A 13 1.94 4.09 -0.82
C ASP A 13 0.83 3.08 -1.15
N GLN A 14 -0.25 3.56 -1.77
CA GLN A 14 -1.43 2.76 -2.06
C GLN A 14 -1.95 3.00 -3.49
N SER A 15 -2.51 1.94 -4.10
CA SER A 15 -3.16 1.98 -5.40
C SER A 15 -4.69 2.02 -5.26
N PRO A 16 -5.43 2.66 -6.16
CA PRO A 16 -6.88 2.69 -6.11
C PRO A 16 -7.55 1.35 -6.44
N LYS A 17 -6.80 0.41 -7.01
CA LYS A 17 -7.20 -0.96 -7.27
C LYS A 17 -5.99 -1.87 -7.11
N LEU A 18 -6.11 -2.92 -6.28
CA LEU A 18 -5.00 -3.79 -5.95
C LEU A 18 -4.72 -4.85 -7.02
N VAL A 19 -5.78 -5.45 -7.54
CA VAL A 19 -5.71 -6.55 -8.51
C VAL A 19 -5.53 -6.00 -9.92
N THR A 20 -4.51 -6.49 -10.63
CA THR A 20 -4.25 -6.13 -12.03
C THR A 20 -5.14 -6.90 -13.00
N ASP A 21 -5.40 -6.29 -14.15
CA ASP A 21 -6.10 -6.91 -15.28
C ASP A 21 -5.68 -6.29 -16.62
N ALA A 22 -6.38 -6.61 -17.69
CA ALA A 22 -6.09 -6.09 -19.03
C ALA A 22 -6.17 -4.54 -19.12
N THR A 23 -6.98 -3.91 -18.23
CA THR A 23 -7.21 -2.45 -18.19
C THR A 23 -6.39 -1.74 -17.09
N TRP A 24 -5.74 -2.50 -16.20
CA TRP A 24 -5.06 -1.97 -15.02
C TRP A 24 -3.76 -2.69 -14.71
N ARG A 25 -2.64 -1.97 -14.75
CA ARG A 25 -1.30 -2.48 -14.48
C ARG A 25 -0.61 -1.81 -13.29
N ASN A 26 -1.30 -0.89 -12.59
CA ASN A 26 -0.73 -0.17 -11.44
C ASN A 26 -1.20 -0.74 -10.10
N GLY A 27 -1.65 -1.98 -10.07
CA GLY A 27 -1.92 -2.74 -8.85
C GLY A 27 -0.64 -3.29 -8.22
N ILE A 28 -0.79 -4.21 -7.27
CA ILE A 28 0.32 -4.84 -6.56
C ILE A 28 1.30 -5.46 -7.57
N TYR A 29 2.58 -5.17 -7.42
CA TYR A 29 3.73 -5.61 -8.24
C TYR A 29 3.62 -5.26 -9.74
N GLY A 30 2.49 -4.75 -10.21
CA GLY A 30 2.20 -4.54 -11.63
C GLY A 30 1.67 -5.78 -12.36
N ASP A 31 1.61 -6.93 -11.68
CA ASP A 31 1.19 -8.21 -12.28
C ASP A 31 0.34 -9.10 -11.34
N PHE A 32 -0.02 -8.62 -10.16
CA PHE A 32 -0.85 -9.33 -9.20
C PHE A 32 -2.30 -9.44 -9.71
N ASP A 33 -2.58 -10.47 -10.47
CA ASP A 33 -3.86 -10.72 -11.10
C ASP A 33 -4.88 -11.45 -10.20
N ALA A 34 -6.04 -11.77 -10.74
CA ALA A 34 -7.11 -12.44 -10.00
C ALA A 34 -6.71 -13.85 -9.53
N VAL A 35 -5.85 -14.55 -10.27
CA VAL A 35 -5.36 -15.90 -9.89
C VAL A 35 -4.42 -15.76 -8.70
N SER A 36 -3.43 -14.88 -8.80
CA SER A 36 -2.49 -14.57 -7.70
C SER A 36 -3.20 -14.11 -6.44
N SER A 37 -4.26 -13.31 -6.60
CA SER A 37 -5.09 -12.84 -5.49
C SER A 37 -5.84 -13.99 -4.80
N GLN A 38 -6.42 -14.93 -5.57
CA GLN A 38 -7.10 -16.09 -5.00
C GLN A 38 -6.13 -17.06 -4.33
N ASP A 39 -4.96 -17.28 -4.91
CA ASP A 39 -3.92 -18.11 -4.35
C ASP A 39 -3.44 -17.56 -3.01
N LEU A 40 -3.23 -16.24 -2.91
CA LEU A 40 -2.89 -15.60 -1.64
C LEU A 40 -3.99 -15.77 -0.59
N ILE A 41 -5.27 -15.62 -0.95
CA ILE A 41 -6.37 -15.85 -0.01
C ILE A 41 -6.35 -17.29 0.52
N ASN A 42 -6.09 -18.26 -0.35
CA ASN A 42 -5.97 -19.67 0.05
C ASN A 42 -4.76 -19.91 0.97
N GLU A 43 -3.65 -19.22 0.76
CA GLU A 43 -2.47 -19.26 1.63
C GLU A 43 -2.74 -18.61 2.99
N LEU A 44 -3.42 -17.45 3.02
CA LEU A 44 -3.83 -16.76 4.25
C LEU A 44 -4.73 -17.64 5.14
N ASP A 45 -5.64 -18.41 4.54
CA ASP A 45 -6.52 -19.33 5.27
C ASP A 45 -5.74 -20.55 5.85
N LYS A 46 -4.57 -20.89 5.29
CA LYS A 46 -3.73 -22.03 5.75
C LYS A 46 -2.71 -21.60 6.81
N ASP A 47 -1.96 -20.54 6.55
CA ASP A 47 -0.94 -19.99 7.44
C ASP A 47 -0.88 -18.48 7.22
N PHE A 48 -1.70 -17.75 7.98
CA PHE A 48 -1.84 -16.31 7.88
C PHE A 48 -0.50 -15.57 8.02
N ALA A 49 0.28 -15.94 9.05
CA ALA A 49 1.52 -15.23 9.33
C ALA A 49 2.52 -15.39 8.18
N GLU A 50 2.71 -16.62 7.70
CA GLU A 50 3.67 -16.89 6.65
C GLU A 50 3.21 -16.34 5.29
N ALA A 51 1.91 -16.38 4.98
CA ALA A 51 1.36 -15.80 3.76
C ALA A 51 1.58 -14.27 3.70
N VAL A 52 1.33 -13.56 4.81
CA VAL A 52 1.61 -12.11 4.91
C VAL A 52 3.11 -11.83 4.75
N LEU A 53 3.98 -12.58 5.43
CA LEU A 53 5.42 -12.37 5.32
C LEU A 53 5.94 -12.63 3.90
N ARG A 54 5.44 -13.65 3.22
CA ARG A 54 5.80 -13.95 1.83
C ARG A 54 5.31 -12.88 0.87
N LEU A 55 4.10 -12.37 1.05
CA LEU A 55 3.59 -11.26 0.26
C LEU A 55 4.53 -10.03 0.35
N ILE A 56 5.04 -9.74 1.53
CA ILE A 56 6.00 -8.65 1.73
C ILE A 56 7.39 -9.03 1.16
N ALA A 57 7.86 -10.24 1.39
CA ALA A 57 9.22 -10.66 1.04
C ALA A 57 9.45 -10.75 -0.47
N TYR A 58 8.47 -11.24 -1.22
CA TYR A 58 8.59 -11.53 -2.64
C TYR A 58 8.02 -10.42 -3.54
N GLY A 59 7.96 -9.20 -3.04
CA GLY A 59 7.57 -8.03 -3.82
C GLY A 59 8.70 -7.47 -4.71
N LEU A 60 8.53 -6.23 -5.13
CA LEU A 60 9.46 -5.55 -6.06
C LEU A 60 10.85 -5.28 -5.44
N ASN A 61 10.94 -5.15 -4.13
CA ASN A 61 12.18 -4.84 -3.42
C ASN A 61 12.95 -6.13 -3.07
N THR A 62 14.02 -6.43 -3.81
CA THR A 62 14.84 -7.63 -3.61
C THR A 62 15.48 -7.73 -2.23
N ARG A 63 15.73 -6.58 -1.55
CA ARG A 63 16.29 -6.55 -0.20
C ARG A 63 15.35 -7.21 0.81
N SER A 64 14.04 -7.06 0.66
CA SER A 64 13.06 -7.72 1.51
C SER A 64 13.18 -9.23 1.43
N ARG A 65 13.29 -9.78 0.20
CA ARG A 65 13.51 -11.20 -0.04
C ARG A 65 14.79 -11.71 0.62
N GLU A 66 15.91 -11.04 0.38
CA GLU A 66 17.21 -11.44 0.94
C GLU A 66 17.20 -11.52 2.47
N THR A 67 16.56 -10.55 3.13
CA THR A 67 16.49 -10.53 4.60
C THR A 67 15.50 -11.56 5.15
N TYR A 68 14.43 -11.85 4.41
CA TYR A 68 13.48 -12.90 4.73
C TYR A 68 14.12 -14.30 4.62
N GLU A 69 14.79 -14.59 3.51
CA GLU A 69 15.44 -15.90 3.27
C GLU A 69 16.56 -16.18 4.31
N ARG A 70 17.23 -15.12 4.79
CA ARG A 70 18.18 -15.22 5.90
C ARG A 70 17.53 -15.29 7.28
N ASN A 71 16.20 -15.24 7.33
CA ASN A 71 15.41 -15.27 8.56
C ASN A 71 15.92 -14.27 9.62
N SER A 72 16.15 -13.05 9.22
CA SER A 72 16.66 -11.99 10.10
C SER A 72 15.74 -11.75 11.31
N SER A 73 16.29 -11.17 12.39
CA SER A 73 15.57 -10.97 13.65
C SER A 73 14.25 -10.20 13.47
N GLY A 74 14.22 -9.21 12.58
CA GLY A 74 12.98 -8.46 12.28
C GLY A 74 11.89 -9.35 11.69
N TRP A 75 12.23 -10.27 10.79
CA TRP A 75 11.27 -11.23 10.23
C TRP A 75 10.81 -12.26 11.28
N GLN A 76 11.70 -12.71 12.17
CA GLN A 76 11.32 -13.59 13.28
C GLN A 76 10.32 -12.91 14.23
N GLU A 77 10.58 -11.65 14.58
CA GLU A 77 9.69 -10.87 15.43
C GLU A 77 8.34 -10.61 14.75
N SER A 78 8.34 -10.20 13.49
CA SER A 78 7.11 -10.00 12.70
C SER A 78 6.27 -11.27 12.64
N ARG A 79 6.90 -12.44 12.40
CA ARG A 79 6.23 -13.75 12.40
C ARG A 79 5.57 -14.04 13.74
N LYS A 80 6.31 -13.86 14.84
CA LYS A 80 5.77 -14.05 16.18
C LYS A 80 4.57 -13.14 16.46
N ASN A 81 4.64 -11.88 16.04
CA ASN A 81 3.55 -10.93 16.24
C ASN A 81 2.31 -11.31 15.41
N LEU A 82 2.49 -11.67 14.15
CA LEU A 82 1.39 -12.10 13.28
C LEU A 82 0.70 -13.38 13.77
N GLN A 83 1.46 -14.32 14.34
CA GLN A 83 0.93 -15.56 14.92
C GLN A 83 0.05 -15.34 16.16
N GLN A 84 0.11 -14.17 16.79
CA GLN A 84 -0.71 -13.81 17.94
C GLN A 84 -2.07 -13.17 17.55
N LEU A 85 -2.24 -12.83 16.28
CA LEU A 85 -3.47 -12.20 15.79
C LEU A 85 -4.54 -13.25 15.47
N ASP A 86 -5.81 -12.87 15.66
CA ASP A 86 -6.91 -13.57 15.01
C ASP A 86 -6.85 -13.27 13.49
N PRO A 87 -6.66 -14.28 12.63
CA PRO A 87 -6.50 -14.05 11.20
C PRO A 87 -7.81 -13.66 10.49
N GLN A 88 -8.98 -14.06 11.00
CA GLN A 88 -10.24 -13.94 10.27
C GLN A 88 -10.66 -12.49 9.96
N PRO A 89 -10.57 -11.52 10.90
CA PRO A 89 -10.83 -10.12 10.57
C PRO A 89 -9.89 -9.58 9.50
N GLN A 90 -8.60 -9.93 9.58
CA GLN A 90 -7.58 -9.47 8.63
C GLN A 90 -7.83 -10.02 7.22
N ILE A 91 -8.14 -11.30 7.12
CA ILE A 91 -8.48 -11.96 5.85
C ILE A 91 -9.76 -11.34 5.25
N SER A 92 -10.74 -11.03 6.08
CA SER A 92 -11.99 -10.39 5.64
C SER A 92 -11.74 -8.98 5.08
N ILE A 93 -10.88 -8.19 5.73
CA ILE A 93 -10.43 -6.88 5.23
C ILE A 93 -9.69 -7.05 3.91
N TRP A 94 -8.77 -8.00 3.80
CA TRP A 94 -8.03 -8.27 2.58
C TRP A 94 -8.96 -8.63 1.41
N LYS A 95 -9.92 -9.54 1.63
CA LYS A 95 -10.94 -9.91 0.63
C LYS A 95 -11.73 -8.69 0.15
N SER A 96 -12.07 -7.77 1.05
CA SER A 96 -12.73 -6.51 0.70
C SER A 96 -11.84 -5.59 -0.13
N LEU A 97 -10.56 -5.47 0.22
CA LEU A 97 -9.59 -4.62 -0.48
C LEU A 97 -9.34 -5.10 -1.92
N VAL A 98 -9.13 -6.40 -2.13
CA VAL A 98 -8.87 -6.95 -3.47
C VAL A 98 -10.10 -6.93 -4.38
N ALA A 99 -11.30 -6.87 -3.81
CA ALA A 99 -12.55 -6.70 -4.56
C ALA A 99 -12.83 -5.24 -4.94
N ALA A 100 -12.13 -4.28 -4.33
CA ALA A 100 -12.41 -2.86 -4.52
C ALA A 100 -11.75 -2.32 -5.79
N ASP A 101 -12.48 -1.41 -6.46
CA ASP A 101 -11.95 -0.58 -7.55
C ASP A 101 -12.42 0.86 -7.34
N TYR A 102 -11.49 1.71 -6.92
CA TYR A 102 -11.76 3.11 -6.62
C TYR A 102 -11.29 4.08 -7.72
N ARG A 103 -10.94 3.59 -8.91
CA ARG A 103 -10.43 4.42 -9.99
C ARG A 103 -11.38 5.54 -10.37
N ASP A 104 -12.67 5.24 -10.44
CA ASP A 104 -13.70 6.21 -10.79
C ASP A 104 -13.94 7.27 -9.71
N VAL A 105 -13.49 6.99 -8.48
CA VAL A 105 -13.66 7.90 -7.33
C VAL A 105 -12.54 8.95 -7.27
N MET A 106 -11.40 8.69 -7.88
CA MET A 106 -10.22 9.58 -7.78
C MET A 106 -10.53 11.00 -8.28
N ALA A 107 -11.26 11.14 -9.38
CA ALA A 107 -11.65 12.43 -9.94
C ALA A 107 -12.68 13.19 -9.09
N LEU A 108 -13.29 12.54 -8.12
CA LEU A 108 -14.26 13.14 -7.18
C LEU A 108 -13.59 13.68 -5.91
N ILE A 109 -12.29 13.42 -5.74
CA ILE A 109 -11.52 13.94 -4.60
C ILE A 109 -11.13 15.38 -4.94
N ASP A 110 -11.75 16.31 -4.24
CA ASP A 110 -11.58 17.77 -4.42
C ASP A 110 -10.86 18.46 -3.25
N VAL A 111 -10.62 17.74 -2.17
CA VAL A 111 -9.89 18.23 -0.99
C VAL A 111 -8.37 18.14 -1.17
N PRO A 112 -7.58 18.99 -0.48
CA PRO A 112 -6.12 18.90 -0.49
C PRO A 112 -5.65 17.47 -0.16
N THR A 113 -4.81 16.90 -1.03
CA THR A 113 -4.39 15.50 -0.92
C THR A 113 -2.87 15.37 -0.98
N LEU A 114 -2.28 14.74 0.05
CA LEU A 114 -0.87 14.35 0.06
C LEU A 114 -0.75 12.88 -0.39
N LEU A 115 0.05 12.66 -1.44
CA LEU A 115 0.46 11.33 -1.87
C LEU A 115 1.88 11.08 -1.35
N SER A 116 2.04 10.18 -0.38
CA SER A 116 3.33 9.84 0.22
C SER A 116 3.76 8.45 -0.26
N PHE A 117 4.81 8.37 -1.08
CA PHE A 117 5.24 7.13 -1.73
C PHE A 117 6.71 6.82 -1.48
N GLY A 118 7.02 5.53 -1.29
CA GLY A 118 8.39 5.03 -1.25
C GLY A 118 8.93 4.82 -2.68
N ALA A 119 10.12 5.37 -2.99
CA ALA A 119 10.76 5.12 -4.27
C ALA A 119 11.24 3.67 -4.44
N GLN A 120 11.38 2.95 -3.32
CA GLN A 120 11.73 1.53 -3.26
C GLN A 120 10.55 0.68 -2.79
N SER A 121 9.32 1.14 -3.07
CA SER A 121 8.11 0.43 -2.64
C SER A 121 8.15 -1.02 -3.09
N ASN A 122 7.82 -1.89 -2.14
CA ASN A 122 7.74 -3.33 -2.38
C ASN A 122 6.48 -3.75 -3.12
N PHE A 123 5.44 -2.91 -3.09
CA PHE A 123 4.13 -3.22 -3.64
C PHE A 123 3.80 -2.47 -4.92
N TYR A 124 4.23 -1.21 -5.05
CA TYR A 124 3.78 -0.37 -6.15
C TYR A 124 4.93 0.25 -6.92
N THR A 125 4.78 0.27 -8.24
CA THR A 125 5.67 1.02 -9.11
C THR A 125 5.35 2.52 -9.05
N ALA A 126 6.28 3.37 -9.44
CA ALA A 126 6.07 4.81 -9.55
C ALA A 126 4.88 5.20 -10.47
N ALA A 127 4.40 4.26 -11.30
CA ALA A 127 3.23 4.48 -12.15
C ALA A 127 1.93 4.60 -11.34
N ALA A 128 1.81 3.88 -10.20
CA ALA A 128 0.65 4.01 -9.31
C ALA A 128 0.57 5.43 -8.70
N ALA A 129 1.68 5.95 -8.20
CA ALA A 129 1.74 7.31 -7.66
C ALA A 129 1.42 8.37 -8.73
N ARG A 130 1.98 8.22 -9.95
CA ARG A 130 1.68 9.14 -11.06
C ARG A 130 0.21 9.09 -11.48
N TYR A 131 -0.39 7.91 -11.48
CA TYR A 131 -1.80 7.79 -11.78
C TYR A 131 -2.65 8.62 -10.80
N LEU A 132 -2.44 8.46 -9.49
CA LEU A 132 -3.15 9.24 -8.47
C LEU A 132 -2.92 10.73 -8.65
N LEU A 133 -1.68 11.16 -8.85
CA LEU A 133 -1.32 12.57 -9.05
C LEU A 133 -2.04 13.20 -10.25
N THR A 134 -2.30 12.43 -11.31
CA THR A 134 -2.98 12.94 -12.51
C THR A 134 -4.50 12.88 -12.42
N HIS A 135 -5.08 12.09 -11.50
CA HIS A 135 -6.52 11.91 -11.38
C HIS A 135 -7.16 12.58 -10.17
N ILE A 136 -6.36 13.04 -9.21
CA ILE A 136 -6.83 13.80 -8.05
C ILE A 136 -6.44 15.28 -8.24
N ALA A 137 -7.43 16.15 -8.35
CA ALA A 137 -7.22 17.53 -8.76
C ALA A 137 -6.26 18.33 -7.84
N ASN A 138 -6.40 18.17 -6.52
CA ASN A 138 -5.64 18.90 -5.51
C ASN A 138 -4.57 18.02 -4.85
N ALA A 139 -3.95 17.12 -5.61
CA ALA A 139 -2.91 16.23 -5.11
C ALA A 139 -1.51 16.83 -5.26
N ARG A 140 -0.67 16.60 -4.25
CA ARG A 140 0.78 16.76 -4.33
C ARG A 140 1.47 15.43 -3.99
N LEU A 141 2.55 15.12 -4.69
CA LEU A 141 3.33 13.89 -4.49
C LEU A 141 4.60 14.19 -3.70
N SER A 142 4.80 13.44 -2.63
CA SER A 142 6.06 13.36 -1.88
C SER A 142 6.65 11.96 -2.05
N CYS A 143 7.81 11.87 -2.70
CA CYS A 143 8.53 10.62 -2.92
C CYS A 143 9.70 10.53 -1.95
N TYR A 144 9.80 9.39 -1.24
CA TYR A 144 10.84 9.08 -0.26
C TYR A 144 11.84 8.11 -0.86
N GLU A 145 13.00 8.60 -1.28
CA GLU A 145 13.99 7.88 -2.09
C GLU A 145 14.49 6.56 -1.48
N LYS A 146 14.58 6.50 -0.15
CA LYS A 146 15.10 5.35 0.60
C LYS A 146 14.01 4.51 1.26
N ALA A 147 12.75 4.89 1.07
CA ALA A 147 11.63 4.22 1.71
C ALA A 147 11.04 3.12 0.83
N ASP A 148 10.65 2.05 1.49
CA ASP A 148 9.77 1.01 1.00
C ASP A 148 8.29 1.46 1.18
N HIS A 149 7.38 0.53 1.37
CA HIS A 149 5.93 0.74 1.51
C HIS A 149 5.51 1.68 2.66
N CYS A 150 6.37 1.89 3.65
CA CYS A 150 6.08 2.67 4.84
C CYS A 150 6.99 3.92 4.97
N PRO A 151 6.88 4.92 4.07
CA PRO A 151 7.74 6.11 4.11
C PRO A 151 7.65 6.87 5.44
N GLN A 152 6.50 6.87 6.10
CA GLN A 152 6.27 7.48 7.40
C GLN A 152 7.14 6.87 8.53
N LEU A 153 7.62 5.64 8.37
CA LEU A 153 8.49 4.97 9.34
C LEU A 153 9.98 5.18 9.04
N ILE A 154 10.30 5.57 7.81
CA ILE A 154 11.70 5.78 7.39
C ILE A 154 12.17 7.19 7.69
N ASP A 155 11.31 8.19 7.51
CA ASP A 155 11.59 9.59 7.82
C ASP A 155 10.40 10.25 8.54
N PRO A 156 10.15 9.89 9.82
CA PRO A 156 9.02 10.43 10.57
C PRO A 156 9.03 11.96 10.71
N PRO A 157 10.20 12.63 10.90
CA PRO A 157 10.21 14.09 10.97
C PRO A 157 9.73 14.76 9.69
N ARG A 158 10.20 14.32 8.52
CA ARG A 158 9.76 14.82 7.22
C ARG A 158 8.27 14.55 7.00
N PHE A 159 7.82 13.33 7.27
CA PHE A 159 6.42 12.96 7.11
C PHE A 159 5.50 13.82 7.99
N THR A 160 5.89 14.04 9.25
CA THR A 160 5.14 14.91 10.17
C THR A 160 5.07 16.35 9.67
N ALA A 161 6.18 16.91 9.17
CA ALA A 161 6.21 18.26 8.62
C ALA A 161 5.27 18.37 7.40
N GLU A 162 5.30 17.41 6.49
CA GLU A 162 4.42 17.37 5.31
C GLU A 162 2.93 17.24 5.67
N LEU A 163 2.59 16.50 6.75
CA LEU A 163 1.22 16.43 7.26
C LEU A 163 0.79 17.77 7.87
N VAL A 164 1.66 18.44 8.62
CA VAL A 164 1.36 19.77 9.18
C VAL A 164 1.12 20.78 8.06
N GLU A 165 1.95 20.76 7.02
CA GLU A 165 1.74 21.59 5.82
C GLU A 165 0.41 21.28 5.14
N LEU A 166 0.06 19.98 4.98
CA LEU A 166 -1.22 19.58 4.40
C LEU A 166 -2.39 20.16 5.19
N LEU A 167 -2.36 20.04 6.52
CA LEU A 167 -3.43 20.53 7.39
C LEU A 167 -3.54 22.08 7.44
N ALA A 168 -2.51 22.78 7.01
CA ALA A 168 -2.51 24.24 6.90
C ALA A 168 -3.05 24.75 5.55
N THR A 169 -3.30 23.87 4.58
CA THR A 169 -3.93 24.25 3.30
C THR A 169 -5.44 24.43 3.50
N SER A 170 -6.01 25.40 2.79
CA SER A 170 -7.44 25.72 2.84
C SER A 170 -8.17 25.14 1.64
#